data_fc8dae4e2d3de8a330933a382f2bf6db
#
_entry.id   fc8dae4e2d3de8a330933a382f2bf6db
#
_cell.length_a   1.000
_cell.length_b   1.000
_cell.length_c   1.000
_cell.angle_alpha   90.00
_cell.angle_beta   90.00
_cell.angle_gamma   90.00
#
_symmetry.space_group_name_H-M   'P 1'
#
loop_
_entity.id
_entity.type
_entity.pdbx_description
1 polymer ?
#
loop_
_entity_poly.entity_id
_entity_poly.type
_entity_poly.pdbx_seq_one_letter_code
_entity_poly.pdbx_strand_id
1 'polypeptide(L)'
;MRVDVLMAGTREPLEKLLRDTIGGNLSATFERLRRSDLSLPDLAARCREGRESLVKQYGLSAVSADRLIQGGDDLFMKIEELELPSTTKIELNTAPEKETPSWQALDSLSTGQKATAVLLLLLLESEAPLIVDQPEDDLDNRFITEGVVPTMRREKQLRQFIFSTHNANIPVLGDAELIVGLTTAVQDNSVHGRTDPAYMGAIDTGPVRELVEEILEGGKTAFEMRRLKYGF
;
A
#
# COMPACT_ATOMS: atom_id res chain seq x y z
N MET A 1 3.56 8.08 1.07
CA MET A 1 2.62 7.30 0.24
C MET A 1 1.72 8.24 -0.54
N ARG A 2 1.34 7.87 -1.77
CA ARG A 2 0.39 8.59 -2.62
C ARG A 2 -0.71 7.64 -3.06
N VAL A 3 -1.95 8.10 -3.04
CA VAL A 3 -3.12 7.33 -3.51
C VAL A 3 -3.86 8.22 -4.51
N ASP A 4 -3.94 7.78 -5.76
CA ASP A 4 -4.65 8.47 -6.81
C ASP A 4 -5.83 7.61 -7.28
N VAL A 5 -7.00 8.19 -7.42
CA VAL A 5 -8.16 7.55 -8.02
C VAL A 5 -8.20 7.90 -9.50
N LEU A 6 -8.01 6.89 -10.33
CA LEU A 6 -8.06 7.03 -11.79
C LEU A 6 -9.49 6.74 -12.25
N MET A 7 -10.19 7.77 -12.67
CA MET A 7 -11.51 7.62 -13.29
C MET A 7 -11.38 6.80 -14.58
N ALA A 8 -12.30 5.87 -14.79
CA ALA A 8 -12.24 4.97 -15.94
C ALA A 8 -10.89 4.22 -16.07
N GLY A 9 -10.26 3.86 -14.96
CA GLY A 9 -8.92 3.25 -14.93
C GLY A 9 -8.90 1.83 -15.49
N THR A 10 -9.97 1.05 -15.31
CA THR A 10 -10.10 -0.32 -15.84
C THR A 10 -10.59 -0.30 -17.27
N ARG A 11 -9.78 -0.78 -18.20
CA ARG A 11 -10.10 -0.84 -19.64
C ARG A 11 -10.68 -2.18 -20.08
N GLU A 12 -10.71 -3.19 -19.21
CA GLU A 12 -11.17 -4.54 -19.54
C GLU A 12 -12.58 -4.59 -20.15
N PRO A 13 -13.60 -3.85 -19.65
CA PRO A 13 -14.92 -3.87 -20.26
C PRO A 13 -14.91 -3.40 -21.72
N LEU A 14 -14.14 -2.35 -22.03
CA LEU A 14 -13.97 -1.87 -23.40
C LEU A 14 -13.24 -2.89 -24.27
N GLU A 15 -12.16 -3.49 -23.75
CA GLU A 15 -11.41 -4.51 -24.48
C GLU A 15 -12.28 -5.72 -24.81
N LYS A 16 -13.12 -6.14 -23.85
CA LYS A 16 -14.08 -7.23 -24.06
C LYS A 16 -15.10 -6.87 -25.15
N LEU A 17 -15.73 -5.69 -25.03
CA LEU A 17 -16.68 -5.21 -26.03
C LEU A 17 -16.07 -5.21 -27.45
N LEU A 18 -14.86 -4.68 -27.59
CA LEU A 18 -14.17 -4.62 -28.89
C LEU A 18 -13.82 -6.01 -29.41
N ARG A 19 -13.35 -6.94 -28.58
CA ARG A 19 -13.07 -8.34 -28.97
C ARG A 19 -14.32 -9.06 -29.50
N ASP A 20 -15.42 -8.86 -28.76
CA ASP A 20 -16.68 -9.55 -29.07
C ASP A 20 -17.34 -9.00 -30.35
N THR A 21 -17.08 -7.72 -30.67
CA THR A 21 -17.76 -7.05 -31.81
C THR A 21 -16.94 -7.08 -33.11
N ILE A 22 -15.65 -6.75 -33.05
CA ILE A 22 -14.84 -6.56 -34.28
C ILE A 22 -13.78 -7.66 -34.50
N GLY A 23 -13.52 -8.52 -33.50
CA GLY A 23 -12.63 -9.66 -33.64
C GLY A 23 -11.18 -9.32 -34.03
N GLY A 24 -10.40 -10.36 -34.30
CA GLY A 24 -9.02 -10.25 -34.79
C GLY A 24 -7.98 -9.88 -33.69
N ASN A 25 -6.74 -9.61 -34.13
CA ASN A 25 -5.69 -9.21 -33.19
C ASN A 25 -5.80 -7.71 -32.89
N LEU A 26 -6.23 -7.40 -31.67
CA LEU A 26 -6.43 -6.04 -31.15
C LEU A 26 -5.37 -5.60 -30.14
N SER A 27 -4.30 -6.40 -29.93
CA SER A 27 -3.29 -6.13 -28.89
C SER A 27 -2.67 -4.74 -29.02
N ALA A 28 -2.30 -4.33 -30.23
CA ALA A 28 -1.75 -3.00 -30.49
C ALA A 28 -2.78 -1.88 -30.24
N THR A 29 -4.05 -2.12 -30.56
CA THR A 29 -5.15 -1.17 -30.29
C THR A 29 -5.32 -0.99 -28.79
N PHE A 30 -5.37 -2.08 -28.02
CA PHE A 30 -5.52 -2.04 -26.56
C PHE A 30 -4.34 -1.33 -25.88
N GLU A 31 -3.12 -1.61 -26.33
CA GLU A 31 -1.94 -0.95 -25.79
C GLU A 31 -1.99 0.58 -25.97
N ARG A 32 -2.42 1.06 -27.11
CA ARG A 32 -2.60 2.48 -27.38
C ARG A 32 -3.72 3.10 -26.55
N LEU A 33 -4.89 2.46 -26.49
CA LEU A 33 -6.01 2.94 -25.69
C LEU A 33 -5.71 2.94 -24.18
N ARG A 34 -4.94 1.98 -23.67
CA ARG A 34 -4.50 1.96 -22.26
C ARG A 34 -3.60 3.15 -21.90
N ARG A 35 -2.76 3.59 -22.83
CA ARG A 35 -1.81 4.68 -22.63
C ARG A 35 -2.39 6.07 -22.90
N SER A 36 -3.57 6.13 -23.51
CA SER A 36 -4.23 7.38 -23.86
C SER A 36 -5.10 7.91 -22.72
N ASP A 37 -5.31 9.22 -22.71
CA ASP A 37 -6.38 9.84 -21.93
C ASP A 37 -7.72 9.54 -22.61
N LEU A 38 -8.30 8.40 -22.24
CA LEU A 38 -9.46 7.82 -22.90
C LEU A 38 -10.77 8.35 -22.33
N SER A 39 -11.54 9.01 -23.17
CA SER A 39 -12.96 9.29 -22.96
C SER A 39 -13.78 8.43 -23.91
N LEU A 40 -14.71 7.62 -23.40
CA LEU A 40 -15.55 6.75 -24.23
C LEU A 40 -16.44 7.52 -25.20
N PRO A 41 -17.11 8.63 -24.79
CA PRO A 41 -17.84 9.48 -25.72
C PRO A 41 -16.94 10.09 -26.80
N ASP A 42 -15.71 10.52 -26.45
CA ASP A 42 -14.77 11.04 -27.45
C ASP A 42 -14.31 9.93 -28.40
N LEU A 43 -14.01 8.71 -27.90
CA LEU A 43 -13.65 7.58 -28.75
C LEU A 43 -14.76 7.28 -29.78
N ALA A 44 -16.01 7.22 -29.36
CA ALA A 44 -17.15 6.98 -30.25
C ALA A 44 -17.32 8.13 -31.25
N ALA A 45 -17.15 9.38 -30.82
CA ALA A 45 -17.17 10.54 -31.72
C ALA A 45 -16.07 10.44 -32.79
N ARG A 46 -14.84 10.10 -32.40
CA ARG A 46 -13.70 9.92 -33.31
C ARG A 46 -13.91 8.76 -34.28
N CYS A 47 -14.58 7.67 -33.82
CA CYS A 47 -14.98 6.59 -34.75
C CYS A 47 -15.93 7.09 -35.86
N ARG A 48 -16.89 7.97 -35.55
CA ARG A 48 -17.81 8.58 -36.51
C ARG A 48 -17.10 9.58 -37.45
N GLU A 49 -16.13 10.32 -36.96
CA GLU A 49 -15.30 11.23 -37.74
C GLU A 49 -14.39 10.50 -38.74
N GLY A 50 -14.00 9.27 -38.44
CA GLY A 50 -13.22 8.42 -39.32
C GLY A 50 -11.75 8.21 -38.92
N ARG A 51 -11.01 7.54 -39.82
CA ARG A 51 -9.65 7.04 -39.64
C ARG A 51 -8.67 8.11 -39.14
N GLU A 52 -8.65 9.26 -39.81
CA GLU A 52 -7.65 10.31 -39.52
C GLU A 52 -7.78 10.84 -38.09
N SER A 53 -9.01 10.98 -37.60
CA SER A 53 -9.28 11.40 -36.24
C SER A 53 -8.77 10.41 -35.20
N LEU A 54 -9.02 9.13 -35.38
CA LEU A 54 -8.55 8.05 -34.52
C LEU A 54 -7.01 7.93 -34.50
N VAL A 55 -6.36 8.07 -35.65
CA VAL A 55 -4.90 8.04 -35.77
C VAL A 55 -4.29 9.25 -35.04
N LYS A 56 -4.86 10.43 -35.23
CA LYS A 56 -4.37 11.67 -34.63
C LYS A 56 -4.55 11.69 -33.10
N GLN A 57 -5.72 11.31 -32.61
CA GLN A 57 -6.08 11.42 -31.20
C GLN A 57 -5.50 10.29 -30.34
N TYR A 58 -5.61 9.04 -30.82
CA TYR A 58 -5.24 7.87 -30.04
C TYR A 58 -3.97 7.16 -30.54
N GLY A 59 -3.33 7.67 -31.60
CA GLY A 59 -2.13 7.07 -32.19
C GLY A 59 -2.35 5.66 -32.75
N LEU A 60 -3.59 5.32 -33.14
CA LEU A 60 -3.92 4.02 -33.71
C LEU A 60 -3.29 3.85 -35.08
N SER A 61 -2.98 2.59 -35.46
CA SER A 61 -2.61 2.29 -36.84
C SER A 61 -3.84 2.45 -37.75
N ALA A 62 -3.61 2.74 -39.03
CA ALA A 62 -4.70 2.81 -40.03
C ALA A 62 -5.59 1.56 -40.02
N VAL A 63 -4.98 0.37 -39.92
CA VAL A 63 -5.67 -0.91 -39.83
C VAL A 63 -6.53 -1.03 -38.58
N SER A 64 -6.01 -0.58 -37.43
CA SER A 64 -6.76 -0.57 -36.16
C SER A 64 -7.94 0.40 -36.21
N ALA A 65 -7.75 1.57 -36.78
CA ALA A 65 -8.78 2.57 -36.94
C ALA A 65 -9.91 2.07 -37.87
N ASP A 66 -9.56 1.48 -39.01
CA ASP A 66 -10.53 0.92 -39.93
C ASP A 66 -11.36 -0.18 -39.29
N ARG A 67 -10.76 -1.06 -38.49
CA ARG A 67 -11.50 -2.10 -37.78
C ARG A 67 -12.52 -1.54 -36.79
N LEU A 68 -12.13 -0.49 -36.02
CA LEU A 68 -13.07 0.18 -35.13
C LEU A 68 -14.26 0.76 -35.91
N ILE A 69 -13.98 1.43 -37.04
CA ILE A 69 -15.00 2.04 -37.88
C ILE A 69 -15.95 0.98 -38.48
N GLN A 70 -15.43 -0.20 -38.86
CA GLN A 70 -16.24 -1.32 -39.38
C GLN A 70 -17.29 -1.82 -38.35
N GLY A 71 -17.10 -1.59 -37.07
CA GLY A 71 -18.09 -1.90 -36.04
C GLY A 71 -19.39 -1.10 -36.16
N GLY A 72 -19.35 0.04 -36.85
CA GLY A 72 -20.52 0.86 -37.15
C GLY A 72 -21.19 1.51 -35.96
N ASP A 73 -22.31 2.16 -36.18
CA ASP A 73 -23.02 2.94 -35.13
C ASP A 73 -23.46 2.10 -33.94
N ASP A 74 -23.77 0.85 -34.12
CA ASP A 74 -24.09 -0.09 -33.03
C ASP A 74 -22.94 -0.23 -32.02
N LEU A 75 -21.71 -0.35 -32.51
CA LEU A 75 -20.54 -0.39 -31.65
C LEU A 75 -20.31 0.96 -30.97
N PHE A 76 -20.48 2.06 -31.70
CA PHE A 76 -20.23 3.40 -31.18
C PHE A 76 -21.20 3.74 -30.03
N MET A 77 -22.48 3.38 -30.17
CA MET A 77 -23.45 3.53 -29.09
C MET A 77 -23.10 2.66 -27.88
N LYS A 78 -22.71 1.41 -28.09
CA LYS A 78 -22.26 0.53 -26.98
C LYS A 78 -21.00 1.06 -26.25
N ILE A 79 -20.10 1.71 -26.99
CA ILE A 79 -18.92 2.38 -26.39
C ILE A 79 -19.38 3.57 -25.52
N GLU A 80 -20.33 4.38 -25.99
CA GLU A 80 -20.85 5.53 -25.26
C GLU A 80 -21.60 5.15 -23.98
N GLU A 81 -22.35 4.04 -24.03
CA GLU A 81 -23.12 3.52 -22.88
C GLU A 81 -22.26 2.76 -21.86
N LEU A 82 -21.01 2.40 -22.25
CA LEU A 82 -20.15 1.60 -21.40
C LEU A 82 -19.63 2.40 -20.21
N GLU A 83 -19.75 1.84 -19.03
CA GLU A 83 -19.13 2.38 -17.84
C GLU A 83 -17.79 1.71 -17.57
N LEU A 84 -16.73 2.50 -17.44
CA LEU A 84 -15.41 2.01 -17.03
C LEU A 84 -15.22 2.24 -15.53
N PRO A 85 -15.02 1.17 -14.74
CA PRO A 85 -14.76 1.31 -13.33
C PRO A 85 -13.52 2.16 -13.04
N SER A 86 -13.59 2.94 -11.98
CA SER A 86 -12.43 3.64 -11.45
C SER A 86 -11.45 2.63 -10.85
N THR A 87 -10.17 2.92 -10.91
CA THR A 87 -9.14 2.16 -10.21
C THR A 87 -8.35 3.06 -9.28
N THR A 88 -7.72 2.44 -8.29
CA THR A 88 -6.84 3.14 -7.35
C THR A 88 -5.40 2.84 -7.71
N LYS A 89 -4.60 3.88 -7.88
CA LYS A 89 -3.15 3.78 -8.03
C LYS A 89 -2.50 4.12 -6.70
N ILE A 90 -1.74 3.20 -6.15
CA ILE A 90 -1.01 3.38 -4.90
C ILE A 90 0.48 3.41 -5.22
N GLU A 91 1.17 4.44 -4.76
CA GLU A 91 2.62 4.60 -4.91
C GLU A 91 3.27 4.85 -3.55
N LEU A 92 4.39 4.18 -3.31
CA LEU A 92 5.22 4.38 -2.13
C LEU A 92 6.50 5.12 -2.52
N ASN A 93 6.89 6.12 -1.73
CA ASN A 93 8.21 6.70 -1.86
C ASN A 93 9.23 5.77 -1.20
N THR A 94 10.13 5.21 -2.00
CA THR A 94 11.17 4.29 -1.54
C THR A 94 12.54 4.97 -1.31
N ALA A 95 12.66 6.26 -1.64
CA ALA A 95 13.87 7.01 -1.37
C ALA A 95 14.03 7.35 0.12
N PRO A 96 15.28 7.49 0.63
CA PRO A 96 15.55 8.06 1.94
C PRO A 96 14.96 9.46 2.10
N GLU A 97 14.62 9.85 3.33
CA GLU A 97 13.93 11.12 3.65
C GLU A 97 14.64 12.37 3.10
N LYS A 98 15.97 12.32 2.98
CA LYS A 98 16.80 13.45 2.51
C LYS A 98 17.11 13.41 1.01
N GLU A 99 16.63 12.43 0.28
CA GLU A 99 16.86 12.26 -1.15
C GLU A 99 15.64 12.64 -1.98
N THR A 100 15.86 12.80 -3.30
CA THR A 100 14.76 13.06 -4.22
C THR A 100 13.76 11.89 -4.17
N PRO A 101 12.45 12.17 -4.00
CA PRO A 101 11.44 11.11 -3.88
C PRO A 101 11.47 10.16 -5.08
N SER A 102 11.53 8.86 -4.81
CA SER A 102 11.42 7.78 -5.80
C SER A 102 10.09 7.07 -5.61
N TRP A 103 9.11 7.45 -6.43
CA TRP A 103 7.77 6.88 -6.37
C TRP A 103 7.68 5.58 -7.16
N GLN A 104 7.29 4.50 -6.50
CA GLN A 104 7.10 3.18 -7.11
C GLN A 104 5.66 2.71 -6.91
N ALA A 105 5.07 2.17 -7.98
CA ALA A 105 3.72 1.60 -7.92
C ALA A 105 3.69 0.35 -7.05
N LEU A 106 2.58 0.11 -6.36
CA LEU A 106 2.40 -1.01 -5.43
C LEU A 106 2.82 -2.35 -6.03
N ASP A 107 2.48 -2.60 -7.29
CA ASP A 107 2.78 -3.88 -7.97
C ASP A 107 4.28 -4.15 -8.11
N SER A 108 5.10 -3.09 -8.25
CA SER A 108 6.55 -3.15 -8.43
C SER A 108 7.34 -3.21 -7.11
N LEU A 109 6.66 -3.05 -5.97
CA LEU A 109 7.28 -3.06 -4.65
C LEU A 109 7.67 -4.48 -4.22
N SER A 110 8.70 -4.58 -3.37
CA SER A 110 9.02 -5.80 -2.63
C SER A 110 7.90 -6.17 -1.64
N THR A 111 7.88 -7.41 -1.14
CA THR A 111 6.87 -7.87 -0.17
C THR A 111 6.83 -6.97 1.07
N GLY A 112 7.98 -6.64 1.66
CA GLY A 112 8.05 -5.75 2.83
C GLY A 112 7.57 -4.32 2.53
N GLN A 113 7.90 -3.78 1.35
CA GLN A 113 7.39 -2.47 0.93
C GLN A 113 5.87 -2.47 0.69
N LYS A 114 5.31 -3.57 0.17
CA LYS A 114 3.87 -3.76 0.05
C LYS A 114 3.20 -3.80 1.43
N ALA A 115 3.75 -4.56 2.36
CA ALA A 115 3.26 -4.61 3.74
C ALA A 115 3.29 -3.23 4.39
N THR A 116 4.38 -2.46 4.19
CA THR A 116 4.47 -1.06 4.63
C THR A 116 3.35 -0.20 4.04
N ALA A 117 3.12 -0.27 2.73
CA ALA A 117 2.08 0.53 2.07
C ALA A 117 0.68 0.17 2.60
N VAL A 118 0.39 -1.12 2.81
CA VAL A 118 -0.87 -1.58 3.38
C VAL A 118 -1.03 -1.10 4.82
N LEU A 119 0.00 -1.23 5.67
CA LEU A 119 -0.07 -0.75 7.05
C LEU A 119 -0.28 0.77 7.10
N LEU A 120 0.42 1.54 6.27
CA LEU A 120 0.21 3.00 6.19
C LEU A 120 -1.22 3.35 5.76
N LEU A 121 -1.85 2.56 4.87
CA LEU A 121 -3.27 2.73 4.52
C LEU A 121 -4.20 2.45 5.73
N LEU A 122 -3.91 1.39 6.48
CA LEU A 122 -4.68 1.04 7.69
C LEU A 122 -4.50 2.08 8.80
N LEU A 123 -3.40 2.83 8.79
CA LEU A 123 -3.13 3.92 9.72
C LEU A 123 -3.79 5.25 9.32
N LEU A 124 -4.47 5.34 8.18
CA LEU A 124 -5.24 6.53 7.81
C LEU A 124 -6.40 6.78 8.79
N GLU A 125 -6.96 7.98 8.74
CA GLU A 125 -8.03 8.44 9.63
C GLU A 125 -9.16 7.42 9.78
N SER A 126 -9.39 6.99 11.03
CA SER A 126 -10.46 6.07 11.41
C SER A 126 -10.63 6.14 12.91
N GLU A 127 -11.85 6.07 13.40
CA GLU A 127 -12.15 6.00 14.84
C GLU A 127 -12.09 4.56 15.37
N ALA A 128 -12.11 3.56 14.49
CA ALA A 128 -12.10 2.15 14.87
C ALA A 128 -10.74 1.74 15.46
N PRO A 129 -10.70 0.98 16.56
CA PRO A 129 -9.48 0.39 17.09
C PRO A 129 -8.76 -0.45 16.03
N LEU A 130 -7.41 -0.37 15.99
CA LEU A 130 -6.59 -1.18 15.11
C LEU A 130 -5.73 -2.14 15.92
N ILE A 131 -5.85 -3.43 15.62
CA ILE A 131 -5.01 -4.47 16.18
C ILE A 131 -4.03 -4.92 15.11
N VAL A 132 -2.73 -4.90 15.40
CA VAL A 132 -1.65 -5.30 14.50
C VAL A 132 -0.77 -6.31 15.20
N ASP A 133 -0.63 -7.47 14.59
CA ASP A 133 0.21 -8.56 15.10
C ASP A 133 1.53 -8.60 14.34
N GLN A 134 2.63 -8.44 15.07
CA GLN A 134 4.03 -8.55 14.61
C GLN A 134 4.30 -7.87 13.25
N PRO A 135 4.07 -6.55 13.12
CA PRO A 135 4.28 -5.87 11.85
C PRO A 135 5.74 -5.89 11.39
N GLU A 136 6.69 -6.06 12.31
CA GLU A 136 8.12 -6.10 12.05
C GLU A 136 8.58 -7.33 11.24
N ASP A 137 7.83 -8.40 11.22
CA ASP A 137 8.20 -9.63 10.49
C ASP A 137 8.26 -9.39 8.97
N ASP A 138 7.43 -8.51 8.47
CA ASP A 138 7.33 -8.17 7.05
C ASP A 138 7.85 -6.76 6.72
N LEU A 139 8.26 -5.96 7.73
CA LEU A 139 8.66 -4.57 7.52
C LEU A 139 10.15 -4.35 7.74
N ASP A 140 10.75 -3.51 6.89
CA ASP A 140 12.09 -2.99 7.13
C ASP A 140 12.07 -2.02 8.34
N ASN A 141 13.05 -2.14 9.25
CA ASN A 141 13.19 -1.28 10.43
C ASN A 141 13.17 0.22 10.09
N ARG A 142 13.70 0.59 8.94
CA ARG A 142 13.66 1.97 8.48
C ARG A 142 12.23 2.44 8.23
N PHE A 143 11.41 1.62 7.58
CA PHE A 143 9.99 1.97 7.36
C PHE A 143 9.19 2.00 8.66
N ILE A 144 9.54 1.16 9.65
CA ILE A 144 8.94 1.24 10.98
C ILE A 144 9.24 2.61 11.60
N THR A 145 10.51 3.04 11.62
CA THR A 145 10.94 4.27 12.30
C THR A 145 10.57 5.55 11.57
N GLU A 146 10.69 5.57 10.23
CA GLU A 146 10.45 6.78 9.41
C GLU A 146 8.99 6.91 8.94
N GLY A 147 8.23 5.80 8.84
CA GLY A 147 6.87 5.78 8.30
C GLY A 147 5.80 5.43 9.33
N VAL A 148 5.89 4.24 9.92
CA VAL A 148 4.83 3.69 10.78
C VAL A 148 4.75 4.45 12.10
N VAL A 149 5.86 4.57 12.82
CA VAL A 149 5.91 5.19 14.15
C VAL A 149 5.44 6.65 14.12
N PRO A 150 5.91 7.54 13.24
CA PRO A 150 5.41 8.92 13.19
C PRO A 150 3.93 9.01 12.88
N THR A 151 3.44 8.16 11.97
CA THR A 151 2.01 8.13 11.62
C THR A 151 1.17 7.64 12.80
N MET A 152 1.57 6.53 13.43
CA MET A 152 0.89 5.99 14.61
C MET A 152 0.82 7.01 15.75
N ARG A 153 1.93 7.73 16.05
CA ARG A 153 1.96 8.77 17.09
C ARG A 153 0.98 9.90 16.85
N ARG A 154 0.72 10.25 15.59
CA ARG A 154 -0.28 11.25 15.23
C ARG A 154 -1.69 10.70 15.37
N GLU A 155 -1.93 9.51 14.82
CA GLU A 155 -3.26 8.90 14.75
C GLU A 155 -3.74 8.34 16.10
N LYS A 156 -2.84 8.02 17.05
CA LYS A 156 -3.22 7.56 18.40
C LYS A 156 -4.03 8.60 19.21
N GLN A 157 -4.04 9.86 18.77
CA GLN A 157 -4.90 10.88 19.35
C GLN A 157 -6.37 10.71 18.94
N LEU A 158 -6.63 9.98 17.87
CA LEU A 158 -7.97 9.80 17.29
C LEU A 158 -8.53 8.41 17.56
N ARG A 159 -7.67 7.37 17.69
CA ARG A 159 -8.12 5.99 17.89
C ARG A 159 -7.13 5.16 18.72
N GLN A 160 -7.61 4.03 19.22
CA GLN A 160 -6.80 3.07 19.94
C GLN A 160 -5.98 2.19 18.98
N PHE A 161 -4.71 1.97 19.33
CA PHE A 161 -3.83 0.98 18.71
C PHE A 161 -3.46 -0.12 19.70
N ILE A 162 -3.46 -1.36 19.26
CA ILE A 162 -2.99 -2.52 20.01
C ILE A 162 -1.99 -3.25 19.14
N PHE A 163 -0.73 -3.30 19.55
CA PHE A 163 0.34 -3.99 18.83
C PHE A 163 0.84 -5.19 19.64
N SER A 164 0.98 -6.34 19.00
CA SER A 164 1.88 -7.40 19.45
C SER A 164 3.19 -7.21 18.71
N THR A 165 4.33 -7.13 19.42
CA THR A 165 5.62 -6.83 18.80
C THR A 165 6.80 -7.32 19.64
N HIS A 166 7.88 -7.66 18.97
CA HIS A 166 9.21 -7.88 19.55
C HIS A 166 10.22 -6.80 19.10
N ASN A 167 9.77 -5.71 18.50
CA ASN A 167 10.60 -4.59 18.05
C ASN A 167 10.46 -3.38 18.98
N ALA A 168 11.54 -3.00 19.67
CA ALA A 168 11.56 -1.89 20.61
C ALA A 168 11.12 -0.55 20.02
N ASN A 169 11.33 -0.34 18.72
CA ASN A 169 10.95 0.92 18.07
C ASN A 169 9.44 1.19 18.14
N ILE A 170 8.61 0.16 18.17
CA ILE A 170 7.15 0.33 18.23
C ILE A 170 6.69 0.87 19.59
N PRO A 171 6.94 0.19 20.74
CA PRO A 171 6.50 0.69 22.02
C PRO A 171 7.28 1.92 22.51
N VAL A 172 8.60 1.98 22.25
CA VAL A 172 9.45 3.06 22.78
C VAL A 172 9.34 4.33 21.95
N LEU A 173 9.62 4.24 20.63
CA LEU A 173 9.52 5.41 19.75
C LEU A 173 8.06 5.77 19.43
N GLY A 174 7.14 4.80 19.47
CA GLY A 174 5.72 5.00 19.35
C GLY A 174 5.08 5.66 20.56
N ASP A 175 5.84 5.75 21.68
CA ASP A 175 5.38 6.36 22.91
C ASP A 175 4.09 5.70 23.42
N ALA A 176 4.16 4.38 23.66
CA ALA A 176 3.02 3.59 24.10
C ALA A 176 2.60 3.97 25.53
N GLU A 177 1.31 4.25 25.73
CA GLU A 177 0.72 4.56 27.05
C GLU A 177 0.70 3.34 27.98
N LEU A 178 0.54 2.15 27.37
CA LEU A 178 0.51 0.88 28.11
C LEU A 178 1.33 -0.17 27.37
N ILE A 179 2.30 -0.71 28.05
CA ILE A 179 3.07 -1.89 27.63
C ILE A 179 2.66 -3.05 28.54
N VAL A 180 2.37 -4.20 27.96
CA VAL A 180 2.08 -5.45 28.66
C VAL A 180 3.14 -6.46 28.29
N GLY A 181 4.04 -6.76 29.20
CA GLY A 181 5.06 -7.76 29.01
C GLY A 181 4.51 -9.18 29.13
N LEU A 182 4.73 -10.00 28.10
CA LEU A 182 4.39 -11.42 28.09
C LEU A 182 5.64 -12.25 28.36
N THR A 183 5.53 -13.15 29.32
CA THR A 183 6.57 -14.13 29.64
C THR A 183 6.03 -15.54 29.42
N THR A 184 6.93 -16.50 29.26
CA THR A 184 6.55 -17.91 29.14
C THR A 184 6.61 -18.59 30.50
N ALA A 185 5.58 -19.39 30.80
CA ALA A 185 5.58 -20.31 31.94
C ALA A 185 5.39 -21.74 31.42
N VAL A 186 6.16 -22.67 31.98
CA VAL A 186 5.97 -24.11 31.69
C VAL A 186 5.10 -24.69 32.79
N GLN A 187 3.94 -25.18 32.42
CA GLN A 187 3.02 -25.88 33.30
C GLN A 187 2.54 -27.17 32.61
N ASP A 188 2.56 -28.28 33.29
CA ASP A 188 2.11 -29.60 32.78
C ASP A 188 2.71 -29.98 31.40
N ASN A 189 4.03 -29.81 31.21
CA ASN A 189 4.73 -29.99 29.94
C ASN A 189 4.22 -29.13 28.77
N SER A 190 3.40 -28.08 29.02
CA SER A 190 2.94 -27.14 28.05
C SER A 190 3.52 -25.75 28.33
N VAL A 191 3.83 -25.00 27.26
CA VAL A 191 4.29 -23.60 27.35
C VAL A 191 3.09 -22.69 27.27
N HIS A 192 2.88 -21.86 28.29
CA HIS A 192 1.80 -20.89 28.33
C HIS A 192 2.36 -19.48 28.39
N GLY A 193 1.75 -18.55 27.67
CA GLY A 193 1.98 -17.11 27.84
C GLY A 193 1.40 -16.66 29.18
N ARG A 194 2.19 -15.92 29.93
CA ARG A 194 1.77 -15.32 31.22
C ARG A 194 2.09 -13.86 31.23
N THR A 195 1.21 -13.06 31.82
CA THR A 195 1.49 -11.67 32.19
C THR A 195 1.58 -11.54 33.70
N ASP A 196 2.47 -10.65 34.16
CA ASP A 196 2.58 -10.27 35.57
C ASP A 196 2.17 -8.78 35.67
N PRO A 197 1.33 -8.40 36.65
CA PRO A 197 1.00 -6.99 36.88
C PRO A 197 2.20 -6.05 37.02
N ALA A 198 3.34 -6.55 37.47
CA ALA A 198 4.58 -5.78 37.54
C ALA A 198 5.11 -5.37 36.15
N TYR A 199 4.78 -6.11 35.12
CA TYR A 199 5.18 -5.85 33.72
C TYR A 199 4.06 -5.18 32.91
N MET A 200 3.20 -4.42 33.57
CA MET A 200 2.13 -3.65 32.94
C MET A 200 2.25 -2.17 33.33
N GLY A 201 2.45 -1.32 32.35
CA GLY A 201 2.62 0.12 32.57
C GLY A 201 3.26 0.83 31.40
N ALA A 202 3.58 2.11 31.62
CA ALA A 202 4.33 2.88 30.63
C ALA A 202 5.83 2.59 30.73
N ILE A 203 6.61 3.02 29.74
CA ILE A 203 8.05 2.76 29.65
C ILE A 203 8.87 3.35 30.81
N ASP A 204 8.36 4.38 31.48
CA ASP A 204 8.97 4.99 32.65
C ASP A 204 8.80 4.15 33.93
N THR A 205 7.93 3.14 33.93
CA THR A 205 7.79 2.15 34.98
C THR A 205 9.04 1.25 35.02
N GLY A 206 9.76 1.22 36.15
CA GLY A 206 11.06 0.51 36.30
C GLY A 206 11.02 -0.93 35.78
N PRO A 207 10.14 -1.81 36.32
CA PRO A 207 10.04 -3.20 35.88
C PRO A 207 9.68 -3.37 34.39
N VAL A 208 8.83 -2.49 33.83
CA VAL A 208 8.47 -2.49 32.41
C VAL A 208 9.66 -2.12 31.55
N ARG A 209 10.40 -1.08 31.92
CA ARG A 209 11.60 -0.67 31.21
C ARG A 209 12.65 -1.77 31.19
N GLU A 210 12.93 -2.38 32.35
CA GLU A 210 13.89 -3.48 32.47
C GLU A 210 13.50 -4.66 31.60
N LEU A 211 12.21 -5.02 31.55
CA LEU A 211 11.71 -6.08 30.69
C LEU A 211 11.82 -5.74 29.18
N VAL A 212 11.53 -4.51 28.80
CA VAL A 212 11.71 -4.03 27.43
C VAL A 212 13.17 -4.09 27.01
N GLU A 213 14.10 -3.62 27.88
CA GLU A 213 15.54 -3.72 27.63
C GLU A 213 15.99 -5.19 27.52
N GLU A 214 15.48 -6.09 28.35
CA GLU A 214 15.84 -7.50 28.34
C GLU A 214 15.33 -8.22 27.08
N ILE A 215 14.04 -8.12 26.79
CA ILE A 215 13.40 -8.87 25.70
C ILE A 215 13.75 -8.28 24.33
N LEU A 216 13.64 -6.95 24.16
CA LEU A 216 13.70 -6.32 22.85
C LEU A 216 15.11 -5.83 22.48
N GLU A 217 15.95 -5.54 23.47
CA GLU A 217 17.31 -5.03 23.26
C GLU A 217 18.41 -6.07 23.56
N GLY A 218 18.04 -7.27 24.03
CA GLY A 218 18.98 -8.33 24.40
C GLY A 218 19.70 -8.06 25.72
N GLY A 219 19.10 -7.26 26.60
CA GLY A 219 19.58 -6.89 27.91
C GLY A 219 20.51 -5.69 27.91
N LYS A 220 20.69 -5.11 29.13
CA LYS A 220 21.45 -3.89 29.35
C LYS A 220 22.88 -3.97 28.82
N THR A 221 23.56 -5.11 29.03
CA THR A 221 24.95 -5.32 28.56
C THR A 221 25.06 -5.23 27.05
N ALA A 222 24.14 -5.88 26.31
CA ALA A 222 24.14 -5.84 24.86
C ALA A 222 23.83 -4.42 24.31
N PHE A 223 22.91 -3.73 24.98
CA PHE A 223 22.57 -2.34 24.66
C PHE A 223 23.76 -1.41 24.85
N GLU A 224 24.45 -1.49 26.00
CA GLU A 224 25.65 -0.69 26.29
C GLU A 224 26.81 -1.00 25.35
N MET A 225 27.04 -2.27 25.04
CA MET A 225 28.06 -2.67 24.05
C MET A 225 27.79 -2.09 22.66
N ARG A 226 26.54 -2.08 22.21
CA ARG A 226 26.17 -1.44 20.94
C ARG A 226 26.41 0.06 20.98
N ARG A 227 25.97 0.74 22.05
CA ARG A 227 26.20 2.17 22.25
C ARG A 227 27.68 2.53 22.17
N LEU A 228 28.52 1.80 22.87
CA LEU A 228 29.98 2.01 22.87
C LEU A 228 30.61 1.78 21.50
N LYS A 229 30.15 0.74 20.77
CA LYS A 229 30.64 0.43 19.39
C LYS A 229 30.25 1.49 18.37
N TYR A 230 29.09 2.08 18.53
CA TYR A 230 28.62 3.14 17.62
C TYR A 230 29.19 4.52 17.96
N GLY A 231 29.84 4.69 19.14
CA GLY A 231 30.56 5.90 19.51
C GLY A 231 29.70 7.00 20.12
N PHE A 232 28.58 6.66 20.72
CA PHE A 232 27.74 7.60 21.48
C PHE A 232 27.36 7.07 22.86
#